data_5e28ef4a1a5a8d50a15284868d507b1f
#
_entry.id   5e28ef4a1a5a8d50a15284868d507b1f
#
_cell.length_a   1.000
_cell.length_b   1.000
_cell.length_c   1.000
_cell.angle_alpha   90.00
_cell.angle_beta   90.00
_cell.angle_gamma   90.00
#
_symmetry.space_group_name_H-M   'P 1'
#
loop_
_entity.id
_entity.type
_entity.pdbx_description
1 polymer ?
#
loop_
_entity_poly.entity_id
_entity_poly.type
_entity_poly.pdbx_seq_one_letter_code
_entity_poly.pdbx_strand_id
1 'polypeptide(L)'
;MATTVNSDLIIYNDEAQTAYLERVQDNLDVFNASSNGAIVLDNELIEGDFRKRSFYKIGGSLEHRDVNSVGKVTAKKIGAGEAVGVKAPWKYGPYQTTEEAFKRRGRPVEEFSQIIGADVADATLEGFIQYATAALRAAISSNAGMVVTASIETDGKKTLTRGMRKFGDKFGRIALWVMHSSAYFDIVDEAIASKVYEEAGVVIYGGLPGTLGKPVLVTDTAPADVIFGLLPNAVVITESQAPGFRSYNVDDEENLGIGYRAEGTVNIDVL
;
A
#
# COMPACT_ATOMS: atom_id res chain seq x y z
N MET A 1 -39.25 -0.51 31.26
CA MET A 1 -38.18 0.03 30.43
C MET A 1 -37.14 -1.07 30.33
N ALA A 2 -36.91 -1.57 29.13
CA ALA A 2 -35.83 -2.53 28.91
C ALA A 2 -34.49 -1.74 28.96
N THR A 3 -33.66 -2.08 29.92
CA THR A 3 -32.31 -1.53 30.02
C THR A 3 -31.45 -2.25 28.98
N THR A 4 -30.81 -1.52 28.12
CA THR A 4 -29.86 -2.08 27.15
C THR A 4 -28.77 -2.82 27.90
N VAL A 5 -28.63 -4.12 27.68
CA VAL A 5 -27.63 -4.96 28.38
C VAL A 5 -26.36 -5.04 27.56
N ASN A 6 -25.25 -5.33 28.22
CA ASN A 6 -23.94 -5.46 27.58
C ASN A 6 -23.89 -6.45 26.40
N SER A 7 -24.82 -7.40 26.31
CA SER A 7 -24.99 -8.31 25.20
C SER A 7 -25.34 -7.61 23.88
N ASP A 8 -26.07 -6.51 23.95
CA ASP A 8 -26.46 -5.74 22.76
C ASP A 8 -25.25 -5.02 22.16
N LEU A 9 -24.33 -4.55 23.02
CA LEU A 9 -23.07 -3.93 22.60
C LEU A 9 -22.08 -4.93 21.98
N ILE A 10 -22.10 -6.19 22.44
CA ILE A 10 -21.25 -7.26 21.88
C ILE A 10 -21.69 -7.62 20.45
N ILE A 11 -23.00 -7.64 20.19
CA ILE A 11 -23.56 -7.90 18.85
C ILE A 11 -23.07 -6.83 17.87
N TYR A 12 -23.03 -5.56 18.28
CA TYR A 12 -22.51 -4.47 17.45
C TYR A 12 -21.05 -4.63 17.05
N ASN A 13 -20.22 -5.02 18.00
CA ASN A 13 -18.80 -5.23 17.73
C ASN A 13 -18.59 -6.40 16.76
N ASP A 14 -19.36 -7.47 16.90
CA ASP A 14 -19.28 -8.64 16.04
C ASP A 14 -19.73 -8.32 14.61
N GLU A 15 -20.81 -7.55 14.43
CA GLU A 15 -21.28 -7.11 13.13
C GLU A 15 -20.28 -6.16 12.45
N ALA A 16 -19.72 -5.19 13.17
CA ALA A 16 -18.69 -4.29 12.65
C ALA A 16 -17.42 -5.06 12.28
N GLN A 17 -17.03 -6.06 13.07
CA GLN A 17 -15.88 -6.90 12.78
C GLN A 17 -16.13 -7.80 11.56
N THR A 18 -17.33 -8.34 11.42
CA THR A 18 -17.70 -9.15 10.24
C THR A 18 -17.70 -8.30 8.99
N ALA A 19 -18.31 -7.13 8.99
CA ALA A 19 -18.32 -6.20 7.88
C ALA A 19 -16.91 -5.72 7.51
N TYR A 20 -16.05 -5.49 8.50
CA TYR A 20 -14.63 -5.20 8.30
C TYR A 20 -13.93 -6.34 7.55
N LEU A 21 -14.07 -7.58 8.04
CA LEU A 21 -13.39 -8.73 7.43
C LEU A 21 -13.84 -8.98 6.00
N GLU A 22 -15.14 -8.91 5.72
CA GLU A 22 -15.68 -9.03 4.37
C GLU A 22 -15.12 -7.94 3.44
N ARG A 23 -15.16 -6.68 3.88
CA ARG A 23 -14.67 -5.56 3.09
C ARG A 23 -13.16 -5.61 2.87
N VAL A 24 -12.39 -6.00 3.89
CA VAL A 24 -10.93 -6.18 3.76
C VAL A 24 -10.61 -7.28 2.77
N GLN A 25 -11.32 -8.42 2.82
CA GLN A 25 -11.09 -9.52 1.90
C GLN A 25 -11.36 -9.10 0.44
N ASP A 26 -12.46 -8.41 0.19
CA ASP A 26 -12.78 -7.87 -1.13
C ASP A 26 -11.69 -6.88 -1.61
N ASN A 27 -11.27 -5.97 -0.73
CA ASN A 27 -10.22 -5.00 -1.02
C ASN A 27 -8.86 -5.68 -1.29
N LEU A 28 -8.52 -6.73 -0.53
CA LEU A 28 -7.29 -7.51 -0.71
C LEU A 28 -7.21 -8.15 -2.10
N ASP A 29 -8.27 -8.82 -2.50
CA ASP A 29 -8.31 -9.53 -3.79
C ASP A 29 -8.22 -8.56 -4.96
N VAL A 30 -9.01 -7.48 -4.92
CA VAL A 30 -9.00 -6.44 -5.96
C VAL A 30 -7.67 -5.69 -5.99
N PHE A 31 -7.12 -5.33 -4.83
CA PHE A 31 -5.88 -4.59 -4.74
C PHE A 31 -4.67 -5.42 -5.20
N ASN A 32 -4.55 -6.68 -4.73
CA ASN A 32 -3.46 -7.57 -5.12
C ASN A 32 -3.48 -7.86 -6.62
N ALA A 33 -4.67 -8.05 -7.20
CA ALA A 33 -4.81 -8.21 -8.64
C ALA A 33 -4.45 -6.93 -9.41
N SER A 34 -4.91 -5.76 -8.95
CA SER A 34 -4.70 -4.47 -9.61
C SER A 34 -3.25 -3.99 -9.50
N SER A 35 -2.58 -4.27 -8.37
CA SER A 35 -1.16 -3.94 -8.15
C SER A 35 -0.20 -4.84 -8.94
N ASN A 36 -0.74 -5.83 -9.66
CA ASN A 36 0.05 -6.81 -10.40
C ASN A 36 1.08 -7.53 -9.50
N GLY A 37 0.74 -7.72 -8.23
CA GLY A 37 1.58 -8.32 -7.20
C GLY A 37 2.80 -7.50 -6.80
N ALA A 38 2.85 -6.20 -7.09
CA ALA A 38 3.96 -5.34 -6.68
C ALA A 38 3.88 -4.98 -5.19
N ILE A 39 2.67 -4.70 -4.71
CA ILE A 39 2.36 -4.54 -3.30
C ILE A 39 1.42 -5.69 -2.94
N VAL A 40 1.84 -6.52 -2.01
CA VAL A 40 1.08 -7.68 -1.56
C VAL A 40 0.55 -7.39 -0.17
N LEU A 41 -0.76 -7.46 -0.03
CA LEU A 41 -1.44 -7.45 1.25
C LEU A 41 -1.60 -8.89 1.70
N ASP A 42 -1.14 -9.21 2.89
CA ASP A 42 -1.13 -10.54 3.48
C ASP A 42 -1.63 -10.49 4.91
N ASN A 43 -2.20 -11.58 5.38
CA ASN A 43 -2.68 -11.72 6.75
C ASN A 43 -1.98 -12.93 7.38
N GLU A 44 -0.95 -12.68 8.16
CA GLU A 44 -0.16 -13.70 8.84
C GLU A 44 0.11 -13.30 10.29
N LEU A 45 -0.21 -14.18 11.23
CA LEU A 45 0.11 -13.94 12.63
C LEU A 45 1.64 -13.91 12.82
N ILE A 46 2.15 -12.74 13.20
CA ILE A 46 3.55 -12.56 13.51
C ILE A 46 3.72 -12.60 15.03
N GLU A 47 4.46 -13.56 15.53
CA GLU A 47 4.81 -13.64 16.95
C GLU A 47 5.95 -12.66 17.30
N GLY A 48 5.82 -11.95 18.41
CA GLY A 48 6.81 -10.96 18.87
C GLY A 48 6.74 -9.62 18.10
N ASP A 49 7.69 -8.73 18.39
CA ASP A 49 7.73 -7.36 17.86
C ASP A 49 8.47 -7.24 16.53
N PHE A 50 9.23 -8.25 16.15
CA PHE A 50 10.10 -8.25 14.98
C PHE A 50 9.87 -9.47 14.12
N ARG A 51 9.77 -9.26 12.82
CA ARG A 51 9.83 -10.33 11.83
C ARG A 51 11.23 -10.36 11.21
N LYS A 52 11.96 -11.47 11.40
CA LYS A 52 13.27 -11.67 10.81
C LYS A 52 13.21 -12.67 9.67
N ARG A 53 13.70 -12.26 8.51
CA ARG A 53 13.90 -13.14 7.35
C ARG A 53 15.37 -13.14 6.97
N SER A 54 16.01 -14.30 6.96
CA SER A 54 17.35 -14.44 6.44
C SER A 54 17.32 -14.81 4.95
N PHE A 55 18.24 -14.25 4.19
CA PHE A 55 18.37 -14.57 2.76
C PHE A 55 19.84 -14.66 2.36
N TYR A 56 20.09 -15.45 1.33
CA TYR A 56 21.43 -15.58 0.75
C TYR A 56 21.57 -14.67 -0.46
N LYS A 57 22.70 -13.95 -0.55
CA LYS A 57 23.08 -13.17 -1.71
C LYS A 57 24.01 -14.00 -2.58
N ILE A 58 23.46 -14.64 -3.60
CA ILE A 58 24.23 -15.40 -4.59
C ILE A 58 24.26 -14.57 -5.88
N GLY A 59 25.38 -13.87 -6.11
CA GLY A 59 25.64 -13.16 -7.35
C GLY A 59 26.69 -13.93 -8.14
N GLY A 60 26.26 -14.85 -9.00
CA GLY A 60 27.16 -15.58 -9.89
C GLY A 60 27.11 -15.03 -11.31
N SER A 61 28.25 -14.97 -11.98
CA SER A 61 28.36 -14.76 -13.43
C SER A 61 29.04 -15.97 -14.07
N LEU A 62 28.63 -16.29 -15.29
CA LEU A 62 29.37 -17.25 -16.09
C LEU A 62 30.70 -16.62 -16.48
N GLU A 63 31.78 -17.33 -16.14
CA GLU A 63 33.14 -16.95 -16.57
C GLU A 63 33.64 -17.98 -17.58
N HIS A 64 34.35 -17.48 -18.59
CA HIS A 64 34.98 -18.37 -19.56
C HIS A 64 36.10 -19.19 -18.90
N ARG A 65 36.00 -20.50 -19.02
CA ARG A 65 36.97 -21.44 -18.43
C ARG A 65 38.09 -21.69 -19.46
N ASP A 66 39.35 -21.46 -19.07
CA ASP A 66 40.48 -21.93 -19.83
C ASP A 66 40.67 -23.44 -19.59
N VAL A 67 40.49 -24.24 -20.63
CA VAL A 67 40.60 -25.73 -20.60
C VAL A 67 42.02 -26.22 -20.31
N ASN A 68 43.02 -25.37 -20.59
CA ASN A 68 44.45 -25.69 -20.41
C ASN A 68 45.04 -25.17 -19.08
N SER A 69 44.22 -24.46 -18.30
CA SER A 69 44.66 -23.94 -17.00
C SER A 69 44.67 -25.01 -15.92
N VAL A 70 45.80 -25.16 -15.25
CA VAL A 70 46.00 -25.98 -14.05
C VAL A 70 46.00 -25.15 -12.74
N GLY A 71 45.66 -23.87 -12.86
CA GLY A 71 45.62 -22.94 -11.72
C GLY A 71 44.51 -23.25 -10.71
N LYS A 72 44.74 -22.93 -9.44
CA LYS A 72 43.71 -23.04 -8.40
C LYS A 72 42.62 -21.99 -8.60
N VAL A 73 41.36 -22.41 -8.54
CA VAL A 73 40.20 -21.52 -8.56
C VAL A 73 39.96 -20.99 -7.15
N THR A 74 39.87 -19.66 -7.02
CA THR A 74 39.50 -19.03 -5.74
C THR A 74 37.99 -19.05 -5.58
N ALA A 75 37.50 -19.67 -4.52
CA ALA A 75 36.09 -19.71 -4.22
C ALA A 75 35.57 -18.30 -3.84
N LYS A 76 34.45 -17.90 -4.41
CA LYS A 76 33.73 -16.67 -4.02
C LYS A 76 32.84 -16.95 -2.83
N LYS A 77 32.83 -16.06 -1.83
CA LYS A 77 32.01 -16.20 -0.62
C LYS A 77 30.55 -15.93 -0.96
N ILE A 78 29.67 -16.78 -0.50
CA ILE A 78 28.22 -16.56 -0.53
C ILE A 78 27.89 -15.54 0.55
N GLY A 79 27.30 -14.43 0.18
CA GLY A 79 26.80 -13.40 1.10
C GLY A 79 25.50 -13.86 1.73
N ALA A 80 25.27 -13.49 2.99
CA ALA A 80 24.00 -13.62 3.66
C ALA A 80 23.56 -12.24 4.17
N GLY A 81 22.26 -12.02 4.26
CA GLY A 81 21.67 -10.82 4.83
C GLY A 81 20.43 -11.18 5.64
N GLU A 82 20.03 -10.27 6.50
CA GLU A 82 18.79 -10.36 7.27
C GLU A 82 17.91 -9.17 6.92
N ALA A 83 16.63 -9.41 6.63
CA ALA A 83 15.59 -8.41 6.58
C ALA A 83 14.85 -8.42 7.92
N VAL A 84 14.68 -7.26 8.52
CA VAL A 84 13.99 -7.11 9.81
C VAL A 84 12.80 -6.19 9.59
N GLY A 85 11.59 -6.74 9.72
CA GLY A 85 10.35 -5.99 9.77
C GLY A 85 9.98 -5.66 11.21
N VAL A 86 9.41 -4.48 11.43
CA VAL A 86 8.95 -4.01 12.74
C VAL A 86 7.44 -3.83 12.71
N LYS A 87 6.74 -4.33 13.71
CA LYS A 87 5.30 -4.10 13.83
C LYS A 87 5.01 -2.64 14.15
N ALA A 88 4.17 -2.02 13.34
CA ALA A 88 3.64 -0.69 13.55
C ALA A 88 2.22 -0.77 14.10
N PRO A 89 1.95 -0.27 15.31
CA PRO A 89 0.60 -0.21 15.85
C PRO A 89 -0.19 0.92 15.18
N TRP A 90 -1.45 0.69 14.91
CA TRP A 90 -2.37 1.70 14.39
C TRP A 90 -3.66 1.74 15.19
N LYS A 91 -4.35 2.86 15.13
CA LYS A 91 -5.65 3.06 15.75
C LYS A 91 -6.58 3.82 14.83
N TYR A 92 -7.85 3.52 14.92
CA TYR A 92 -8.95 4.24 14.29
C TYR A 92 -9.86 4.83 15.38
N GLY A 93 -10.15 6.12 15.30
CA GLY A 93 -10.91 6.84 16.33
C GLY A 93 -10.06 7.25 17.54
N PRO A 94 -10.70 7.57 18.68
CA PRO A 94 -12.10 7.32 19.03
C PRO A 94 -13.09 8.27 18.34
N TYR A 95 -14.25 7.76 17.94
CA TYR A 95 -15.39 8.52 17.48
C TYR A 95 -16.55 8.37 18.46
N GLN A 96 -17.28 9.43 18.71
CA GLN A 96 -18.36 9.49 19.69
C GLN A 96 -19.61 10.07 19.07
N THR A 97 -20.77 9.57 19.50
CA THR A 97 -22.08 10.11 19.17
C THR A 97 -22.98 10.03 20.38
N THR A 98 -23.95 10.93 20.50
CA THR A 98 -24.92 10.85 21.59
C THR A 98 -26.01 9.83 21.24
N GLU A 99 -26.49 9.09 22.24
CA GLU A 99 -27.58 8.12 22.06
C GLU A 99 -28.83 8.77 21.46
N GLU A 100 -29.13 10.00 21.85
CA GLU A 100 -30.28 10.73 21.31
C GLU A 100 -30.12 11.09 19.83
N ALA A 101 -28.92 11.52 19.40
CA ALA A 101 -28.64 11.79 17.99
C ALA A 101 -28.81 10.52 17.14
N PHE A 102 -28.44 9.40 17.69
CA PHE A 102 -28.61 8.10 17.05
C PHE A 102 -30.10 7.71 16.91
N LYS A 103 -30.86 7.81 18.01
CA LYS A 103 -32.31 7.50 18.02
C LYS A 103 -33.11 8.40 17.07
N ARG A 104 -32.74 9.67 16.95
CA ARG A 104 -33.40 10.63 16.04
C ARG A 104 -33.20 10.35 14.56
N ARG A 105 -32.16 9.63 14.19
CA ARG A 105 -31.91 9.26 12.78
C ARG A 105 -32.78 8.10 12.30
N GLY A 106 -33.41 7.35 13.20
CA GLY A 106 -34.40 6.31 12.88
C GLY A 106 -33.84 5.14 12.06
N ARG A 107 -32.51 4.96 12.06
CA ARG A 107 -31.86 3.83 11.38
C ARG A 107 -31.54 2.71 12.37
N PRO A 108 -31.61 1.45 11.94
CA PRO A 108 -31.24 0.33 12.79
C PRO A 108 -29.76 0.37 13.12
N VAL A 109 -29.44 -0.18 14.24
CA VAL A 109 -28.11 -0.20 14.83
C VAL A 109 -27.14 -1.07 14.04
N GLU A 110 -27.68 -2.14 13.49
CA GLU A 110 -26.96 -3.10 12.64
C GLU A 110 -26.38 -2.39 11.41
N GLU A 111 -27.18 -1.55 10.74
CA GLU A 111 -26.74 -0.75 9.59
C GLU A 111 -25.57 0.19 9.95
N PHE A 112 -25.62 0.80 11.14
CA PHE A 112 -24.56 1.67 11.62
C PHE A 112 -23.26 0.91 11.88
N SER A 113 -23.33 -0.28 12.48
CA SER A 113 -22.19 -1.14 12.75
C SER A 113 -21.51 -1.60 11.45
N GLN A 114 -22.29 -1.95 10.44
CA GLN A 114 -21.78 -2.33 9.11
C GLN A 114 -21.08 -1.16 8.41
N ILE A 115 -21.66 0.03 8.47
CA ILE A 115 -21.05 1.25 7.88
C ILE A 115 -19.70 1.54 8.56
N ILE A 116 -19.64 1.45 9.89
CA ILE A 116 -18.37 1.65 10.62
C ILE A 116 -17.35 0.61 10.23
N GLY A 117 -17.73 -0.66 10.16
CA GLY A 117 -16.82 -1.74 9.76
C GLY A 117 -16.21 -1.50 8.37
N ALA A 118 -17.04 -1.10 7.41
CA ALA A 118 -16.58 -0.78 6.06
C ALA A 118 -15.67 0.45 6.03
N ASP A 119 -16.01 1.52 6.77
CA ASP A 119 -15.20 2.74 6.84
C ASP A 119 -13.83 2.49 7.48
N VAL A 120 -13.77 1.66 8.53
CA VAL A 120 -12.50 1.22 9.12
C VAL A 120 -11.66 0.43 8.12
N ALA A 121 -12.28 -0.45 7.33
CA ALA A 121 -11.56 -1.25 6.34
C ALA A 121 -10.93 -0.37 5.25
N ASP A 122 -11.69 0.60 4.73
CA ASP A 122 -11.21 1.52 3.70
C ASP A 122 -10.12 2.45 4.26
N ALA A 123 -10.28 3.00 5.47
CA ALA A 123 -9.27 3.81 6.15
C ALA A 123 -8.00 3.02 6.48
N THR A 124 -8.14 1.74 6.82
CA THR A 124 -6.99 0.85 7.10
C THR A 124 -6.18 0.60 5.83
N LEU A 125 -6.83 0.34 4.69
CA LEU A 125 -6.15 0.16 3.41
C LEU A 125 -5.38 1.43 3.01
N GLU A 126 -6.00 2.60 3.12
CA GLU A 126 -5.33 3.88 2.85
C GLU A 126 -4.12 4.11 3.76
N GLY A 127 -4.27 3.84 5.06
CA GLY A 127 -3.19 3.93 6.05
C GLY A 127 -2.04 2.96 5.75
N PHE A 128 -2.33 1.75 5.31
CA PHE A 128 -1.32 0.77 4.93
C PHE A 128 -0.53 1.21 3.69
N ILE A 129 -1.20 1.80 2.70
CA ILE A 129 -0.54 2.38 1.53
C ILE A 129 0.35 3.55 1.94
N GLN A 130 -0.10 4.40 2.87
CA GLN A 130 0.70 5.50 3.41
C GLN A 130 1.98 4.99 4.10
N TYR A 131 1.88 3.99 4.96
CA TYR A 131 3.04 3.39 5.61
C TYR A 131 3.98 2.73 4.60
N ALA A 132 3.43 2.04 3.59
CA ALA A 132 4.20 1.41 2.53
C ALA A 132 5.00 2.44 1.72
N THR A 133 4.38 3.56 1.32
CA THR A 133 5.05 4.62 0.57
C THR A 133 6.11 5.34 1.40
N ALA A 134 5.89 5.53 2.70
CA ALA A 134 6.88 6.06 3.63
C ALA A 134 8.09 5.11 3.79
N ALA A 135 7.84 3.81 3.93
CA ALA A 135 8.88 2.79 4.00
C ALA A 135 9.70 2.71 2.69
N LEU A 136 9.03 2.77 1.55
CA LEU A 136 9.68 2.83 0.23
C LEU A 136 10.59 4.06 0.11
N ARG A 137 10.10 5.23 0.50
CA ARG A 137 10.90 6.47 0.49
C ARG A 137 12.15 6.33 1.35
N ALA A 138 12.03 5.77 2.55
CA ALA A 138 13.15 5.54 3.45
C ALA A 138 14.16 4.53 2.86
N ALA A 139 13.69 3.43 2.28
CA ALA A 139 14.54 2.42 1.66
C ALA A 139 15.30 2.96 0.44
N ILE A 140 14.63 3.71 -0.43
CA ILE A 140 15.23 4.29 -1.63
C ILE A 140 16.22 5.40 -1.28
N SER A 141 15.94 6.23 -0.26
CA SER A 141 16.84 7.31 0.16
C SER A 141 18.20 6.77 0.61
N SER A 142 18.29 5.56 1.10
CA SER A 142 19.52 4.88 1.49
C SER A 142 20.30 4.30 0.30
N ASN A 143 19.69 4.22 -0.89
CA ASN A 143 20.30 3.61 -2.08
C ASN A 143 20.28 4.55 -3.28
N ALA A 144 21.22 5.50 -3.31
CA ALA A 144 21.34 6.49 -4.38
C ALA A 144 21.49 5.88 -5.78
N GLY A 145 21.95 4.63 -5.89
CA GLY A 145 22.07 3.91 -7.16
C GLY A 145 20.72 3.67 -7.84
N MET A 146 19.63 3.63 -7.09
CA MET A 146 18.26 3.39 -7.59
C MET A 146 17.45 4.69 -7.80
N VAL A 147 18.02 5.85 -7.48
CA VAL A 147 17.35 7.14 -7.62
C VAL A 147 17.71 7.79 -8.95
N VAL A 148 16.73 8.39 -9.61
CA VAL A 148 16.89 9.27 -10.78
C VAL A 148 16.26 10.61 -10.45
N THR A 149 17.05 11.67 -10.57
CA THR A 149 16.51 13.02 -10.50
C THR A 149 15.96 13.40 -11.87
N ALA A 150 14.66 13.67 -11.94
CA ALA A 150 13.96 14.10 -13.14
C ALA A 150 12.83 15.04 -12.71
N SER A 151 12.39 15.92 -13.60
CA SER A 151 11.25 16.79 -13.36
C SER A 151 10.23 16.60 -14.47
N ILE A 152 8.95 16.48 -14.12
CA ILE A 152 7.88 16.38 -15.12
C ILE A 152 7.81 17.65 -15.95
N GLU A 153 8.02 18.82 -15.34
CA GLU A 153 8.00 20.11 -16.03
C GLU A 153 9.07 20.25 -17.12
N THR A 154 10.28 19.74 -16.87
CA THR A 154 11.40 19.85 -17.80
C THR A 154 11.59 18.62 -18.68
N ASP A 155 11.35 17.45 -18.15
CA ASP A 155 11.60 16.16 -18.80
C ASP A 155 10.34 15.54 -19.40
N GLY A 156 9.18 15.98 -18.94
CA GLY A 156 7.88 15.59 -19.41
C GLY A 156 7.71 14.06 -19.46
N LYS A 157 7.25 13.57 -20.60
CA LYS A 157 7.05 12.15 -20.92
C LYS A 157 8.28 11.26 -20.67
N LYS A 158 9.48 11.84 -20.61
CA LYS A 158 10.72 11.08 -20.44
C LYS A 158 11.01 10.75 -18.98
N THR A 159 10.27 11.32 -18.03
CA THR A 159 10.51 11.11 -16.60
C THR A 159 10.44 9.63 -16.22
N LEU A 160 9.36 8.94 -16.60
CA LEU A 160 9.20 7.51 -16.32
C LEU A 160 10.22 6.65 -17.08
N THR A 161 10.52 6.98 -18.33
CA THR A 161 11.51 6.25 -19.13
C THR A 161 12.93 6.42 -18.59
N ARG A 162 13.25 7.56 -17.96
CA ARG A 162 14.52 7.74 -17.24
C ARG A 162 14.59 6.83 -16.02
N GLY A 163 13.49 6.67 -15.26
CA GLY A 163 13.38 5.69 -14.18
C GLY A 163 13.62 4.27 -14.69
N MET A 164 12.99 3.88 -15.79
CA MET A 164 13.14 2.56 -16.39
C MET A 164 14.59 2.22 -16.76
N ARG A 165 15.40 3.22 -17.17
CA ARG A 165 16.82 3.02 -17.51
C ARG A 165 17.65 2.46 -16.35
N LYS A 166 17.23 2.67 -15.10
CA LYS A 166 17.92 2.10 -13.93
C LYS A 166 17.75 0.57 -13.84
N PHE A 167 16.70 0.04 -14.43
CA PHE A 167 16.46 -1.40 -14.50
C PHE A 167 17.18 -2.07 -15.67
N GLY A 168 17.77 -1.25 -16.59
CA GLY A 168 18.50 -1.74 -17.76
C GLY A 168 17.62 -2.62 -18.65
N ASP A 169 18.10 -3.78 -19.02
CA ASP A 169 17.40 -4.80 -19.82
C ASP A 169 16.20 -5.44 -19.08
N LYS A 170 16.17 -5.29 -17.75
CA LYS A 170 15.10 -5.83 -16.88
C LYS A 170 13.93 -4.87 -16.66
N PHE A 171 13.85 -3.75 -17.39
CA PHE A 171 12.78 -2.76 -17.25
C PHE A 171 11.38 -3.37 -17.44
N GLY A 172 11.26 -4.43 -18.24
CA GLY A 172 10.01 -5.18 -18.42
C GLY A 172 9.46 -5.81 -17.15
N ARG A 173 10.29 -6.00 -16.11
CA ARG A 173 9.91 -6.58 -14.82
C ARG A 173 9.21 -5.59 -13.89
N ILE A 174 9.18 -4.30 -14.21
CA ILE A 174 8.40 -3.31 -13.45
C ILE A 174 6.94 -3.75 -13.51
N ALA A 175 6.34 -3.97 -12.35
CA ALA A 175 4.96 -4.42 -12.21
C ALA A 175 3.99 -3.24 -12.05
N LEU A 176 4.39 -2.21 -11.30
CA LEU A 176 3.52 -1.10 -10.91
C LEU A 176 4.32 0.20 -10.78
N TRP A 177 3.70 1.31 -11.18
CA TRP A 177 4.11 2.65 -10.81
C TRP A 177 3.25 3.15 -9.66
N VAL A 178 3.87 3.79 -8.66
CA VAL A 178 3.14 4.46 -7.56
C VAL A 178 3.50 5.94 -7.59
N MET A 179 2.50 6.81 -7.62
CA MET A 179 2.69 8.26 -7.69
C MET A 179 1.53 9.02 -7.05
N HIS A 180 1.82 10.25 -6.68
CA HIS A 180 0.80 11.19 -6.22
C HIS A 180 -0.11 11.63 -7.36
N SER A 181 -1.35 11.99 -7.06
CA SER A 181 -2.34 12.42 -8.05
C SER A 181 -1.86 13.61 -8.90
N SER A 182 -1.19 14.60 -8.30
CA SER A 182 -0.62 15.74 -9.03
C SER A 182 0.34 15.30 -10.13
N ALA A 183 1.30 14.43 -9.81
CA ALA A 183 2.27 13.91 -10.78
C ALA A 183 1.59 13.11 -11.90
N TYR A 184 0.54 12.37 -11.56
CA TYR A 184 -0.25 11.62 -12.55
C TYR A 184 -0.95 12.55 -13.52
N PHE A 185 -1.65 13.58 -13.01
CA PHE A 185 -2.36 14.52 -13.87
C PHE A 185 -1.41 15.38 -14.70
N ASP A 186 -0.26 15.78 -14.20
CA ASP A 186 0.77 16.46 -14.99
C ASP A 186 1.21 15.62 -16.21
N ILE A 187 1.39 14.30 -16.03
CA ILE A 187 1.72 13.37 -17.12
C ILE A 187 0.55 13.23 -18.10
N VAL A 188 -0.69 13.21 -17.61
CA VAL A 188 -1.90 13.13 -18.44
C VAL A 188 -2.08 14.39 -19.26
N ASP A 189 -1.92 15.57 -18.64
CA ASP A 189 -2.04 16.86 -19.31
C ASP A 189 -1.03 17.01 -20.42
N GLU A 190 0.21 16.55 -20.20
CA GLU A 190 1.23 16.54 -21.25
C GLU A 190 0.87 15.52 -22.36
N ALA A 191 0.27 14.39 -22.01
CA ALA A 191 -0.20 13.41 -23.00
C ALA A 191 -1.33 13.98 -23.86
N ILE A 192 -2.26 14.71 -23.25
CA ILE A 192 -3.38 15.37 -23.95
C ILE A 192 -2.83 16.49 -24.84
N ALA A 193 -1.88 17.28 -24.38
CA ALA A 193 -1.24 18.34 -25.19
C ALA A 193 -0.47 17.77 -26.38
N SER A 194 -0.06 16.52 -26.32
CA SER A 194 0.70 15.84 -27.34
C SER A 194 -0.23 15.16 -28.37
N LYS A 195 -0.63 15.88 -29.37
CA LYS A 195 -1.40 15.32 -30.49
C LYS A 195 -0.53 14.33 -31.28
N VAL A 196 -1.05 13.12 -31.50
CA VAL A 196 -0.40 12.10 -32.35
C VAL A 196 -0.87 12.23 -33.79
N TYR A 197 -2.12 12.63 -33.99
CA TYR A 197 -2.74 12.77 -35.30
C TYR A 197 -3.78 13.89 -35.27
N GLU A 198 -3.70 14.78 -36.26
CA GLU A 198 -4.69 15.84 -36.48
C GLU A 198 -4.87 16.03 -37.98
N GLU A 199 -5.90 15.44 -38.51
CA GLU A 199 -6.30 15.60 -39.91
C GLU A 199 -7.83 15.58 -40.04
N ALA A 200 -8.39 16.43 -40.85
CA ALA A 200 -9.82 16.52 -41.10
C ALA A 200 -10.72 16.69 -39.85
N GLY A 201 -10.22 17.38 -38.81
CA GLY A 201 -10.97 17.61 -37.59
C GLY A 201 -10.97 16.45 -36.60
N VAL A 202 -10.22 15.36 -36.86
CA VAL A 202 -10.04 14.23 -35.94
C VAL A 202 -8.71 14.40 -35.22
N VAL A 203 -8.77 14.38 -33.88
CA VAL A 203 -7.59 14.48 -33.03
C VAL A 203 -7.43 13.16 -32.26
N ILE A 204 -6.29 12.52 -32.38
CA ILE A 204 -5.93 11.32 -31.61
C ILE A 204 -4.86 11.70 -30.59
N TYR A 205 -5.15 11.49 -29.32
CA TYR A 205 -4.21 11.66 -28.24
C TYR A 205 -3.45 10.35 -27.98
N GLY A 206 -2.13 10.46 -27.77
CA GLY A 206 -1.33 9.32 -27.33
C GLY A 206 -1.78 8.84 -25.94
N GLY A 207 -1.80 7.53 -25.72
CA GLY A 207 -2.02 6.97 -24.36
C GLY A 207 -0.95 7.44 -23.38
N LEU A 208 -1.09 7.08 -22.08
CA LEU A 208 -0.14 7.47 -21.03
C LEU A 208 1.32 7.21 -21.46
N PRO A 209 2.07 8.24 -21.80
CA PRO A 209 3.41 8.08 -22.33
C PRO A 209 4.37 7.73 -21.20
N GLY A 210 5.22 6.76 -21.43
CA GLY A 210 6.29 6.37 -20.51
C GLY A 210 5.95 5.19 -19.60
N THR A 211 4.66 4.87 -19.37
CA THR A 211 4.29 3.69 -18.56
C THR A 211 4.47 2.38 -19.32
N LEU A 212 4.51 2.42 -20.65
CA LEU A 212 4.59 1.26 -21.54
C LEU A 212 3.54 0.19 -21.21
N GLY A 213 2.32 0.62 -20.90
CA GLY A 213 1.21 -0.27 -20.54
C GLY A 213 1.28 -0.85 -19.13
N LYS A 214 2.14 -0.32 -18.27
CA LYS A 214 2.20 -0.72 -16.86
C LYS A 214 1.12 -0.02 -16.05
N PRO A 215 0.47 -0.71 -15.09
CA PRO A 215 -0.52 -0.09 -14.21
C PRO A 215 0.11 0.98 -13.33
N VAL A 216 -0.71 1.92 -12.90
CA VAL A 216 -0.32 3.04 -12.04
C VAL A 216 -1.25 3.08 -10.84
N LEU A 217 -0.68 3.03 -9.64
CA LEU A 217 -1.38 3.32 -8.39
C LEU A 217 -1.27 4.82 -8.12
N VAL A 218 -2.39 5.51 -8.19
CA VAL A 218 -2.50 6.93 -7.88
C VAL A 218 -3.04 7.08 -6.47
N THR A 219 -2.30 7.75 -5.62
CA THR A 219 -2.71 7.98 -4.22
C THR A 219 -2.17 9.29 -3.70
N ASP A 220 -3.03 10.07 -3.02
CA ASP A 220 -2.64 11.33 -2.40
C ASP A 220 -1.78 11.14 -1.14
N THR A 221 -1.71 9.93 -0.62
CA THR A 221 -0.81 9.58 0.49
C THR A 221 0.63 9.37 0.06
N ALA A 222 0.89 9.21 -1.26
CA ALA A 222 2.25 9.15 -1.79
C ALA A 222 2.91 10.54 -1.76
N PRO A 223 4.24 10.62 -1.58
CA PRO A 223 4.96 11.88 -1.69
C PRO A 223 4.80 12.50 -3.09
N ALA A 224 4.48 13.80 -3.17
CA ALA A 224 4.28 14.48 -4.45
C ALA A 224 5.58 14.65 -5.27
N ASP A 225 6.73 14.54 -4.60
CA ASP A 225 8.07 14.73 -5.17
C ASP A 225 8.73 13.43 -5.63
N VAL A 226 8.07 12.28 -5.50
CA VAL A 226 8.68 10.98 -5.82
C VAL A 226 7.70 10.06 -6.56
N ILE A 227 8.20 9.42 -7.61
CA ILE A 227 7.50 8.34 -8.32
C ILE A 227 8.26 7.04 -8.09
N PHE A 228 7.56 6.02 -7.64
CA PHE A 228 8.15 4.70 -7.39
C PHE A 228 7.85 3.74 -8.54
N GLY A 229 8.88 3.06 -9.03
CA GLY A 229 8.73 1.94 -9.96
C GLY A 229 8.99 0.64 -9.21
N LEU A 230 7.97 -0.18 -9.04
CA LEU A 230 8.00 -1.38 -8.21
C LEU A 230 8.13 -2.65 -9.04
N LEU A 231 8.93 -3.58 -8.55
CA LEU A 231 8.98 -4.96 -9.02
C LEU A 231 7.88 -5.80 -8.34
N PRO A 232 7.56 -6.99 -8.86
CA PRO A 232 6.68 -7.90 -8.14
C PRO A 232 7.23 -8.22 -6.75
N ASN A 233 6.35 -8.26 -5.75
CA ASN A 233 6.67 -8.46 -4.32
C ASN A 233 7.65 -7.42 -3.75
N ALA A 234 7.68 -6.20 -4.28
CA ALA A 234 8.55 -5.16 -3.76
C ALA A 234 8.17 -4.71 -2.35
N VAL A 235 6.88 -4.73 -2.03
CA VAL A 235 6.35 -4.41 -0.70
C VAL A 235 5.41 -5.52 -0.27
N VAL A 236 5.60 -6.01 0.93
CA VAL A 236 4.67 -6.94 1.58
C VAL A 236 4.15 -6.28 2.85
N ILE A 237 2.86 -6.05 2.88
CA ILE A 237 2.13 -5.50 4.01
C ILE A 237 1.45 -6.67 4.69
N THR A 238 1.82 -6.96 5.92
CA THR A 238 1.25 -8.08 6.67
C THR A 238 0.46 -7.54 7.84
N GLU A 239 -0.85 -7.75 7.84
CA GLU A 239 -1.68 -7.52 9.01
C GLU A 239 -1.42 -8.65 10.02
N SER A 240 -0.80 -8.30 11.16
CA SER A 240 -0.35 -9.31 12.11
C SER A 240 -1.48 -9.90 12.95
N GLN A 241 -2.56 -9.16 13.12
CA GLN A 241 -3.70 -9.56 13.95
C GLN A 241 -4.92 -8.79 13.48
N ALA A 242 -6.06 -9.47 13.37
CA ALA A 242 -7.33 -8.82 13.09
C ALA A 242 -7.58 -7.70 14.13
N PRO A 243 -8.05 -6.52 13.69
CA PRO A 243 -8.23 -5.39 14.58
C PRO A 243 -9.23 -5.69 15.68
N GLY A 244 -8.90 -5.22 16.87
CA GLY A 244 -9.83 -5.25 18.01
C GLY A 244 -10.80 -4.09 17.92
N PHE A 245 -12.10 -4.39 17.80
CA PHE A 245 -13.18 -3.40 17.82
C PHE A 245 -13.74 -3.28 19.22
N ARG A 246 -13.90 -2.04 19.71
CA ARG A 246 -14.55 -1.78 20.99
C ARG A 246 -15.46 -0.58 20.93
N SER A 247 -16.71 -0.79 21.34
CA SER A 247 -17.63 0.25 21.75
C SER A 247 -17.53 0.51 23.25
N TYR A 248 -17.72 1.74 23.67
CA TYR A 248 -17.71 2.14 25.08
C TYR A 248 -18.73 3.24 25.32
N ASN A 249 -19.27 3.30 26.54
CA ASN A 249 -20.20 4.33 26.94
C ASN A 249 -19.43 5.57 27.42
N VAL A 250 -19.96 6.74 27.09
CA VAL A 250 -19.44 8.03 27.53
C VAL A 250 -20.46 8.61 28.50
N ASP A 251 -20.12 8.59 29.78
CA ASP A 251 -21.03 8.95 30.88
C ASP A 251 -20.61 10.25 31.57
N ASP A 252 -19.52 10.86 31.14
CA ASP A 252 -18.93 12.09 31.70
C ASP A 252 -19.38 13.38 31.01
N GLU A 253 -20.19 13.26 29.96
CA GLU A 253 -20.81 14.40 29.26
C GLU A 253 -22.27 14.62 29.70
N GLU A 254 -22.82 15.81 29.42
CA GLU A 254 -24.22 16.15 29.75
C GLU A 254 -25.24 15.19 29.12
N ASN A 255 -24.92 14.63 27.96
CA ASN A 255 -25.72 13.65 27.25
C ASN A 255 -24.99 12.29 27.23
N LEU A 256 -25.73 11.22 27.47
CA LEU A 256 -25.22 9.86 27.34
C LEU A 256 -24.71 9.64 25.90
N GLY A 257 -23.46 9.21 25.77
CA GLY A 257 -22.80 8.98 24.50
C GLY A 257 -22.34 7.53 24.33
N ILE A 258 -22.19 7.16 23.07
CA ILE A 258 -21.56 5.90 22.67
C ILE A 258 -20.33 6.24 21.85
N GLY A 259 -19.18 5.73 22.29
CA GLY A 259 -17.91 5.84 21.59
C GLY A 259 -17.54 4.52 20.94
N TYR A 260 -16.73 4.64 19.90
CA TYR A 260 -16.23 3.53 19.11
C TYR A 260 -14.77 3.73 18.73
N ARG A 261 -13.97 2.67 18.80
CA ARG A 261 -12.58 2.66 18.33
C ARG A 261 -12.17 1.28 17.82
N ALA A 262 -11.20 1.27 16.91
CA ALA A 262 -10.52 0.07 16.48
C ALA A 262 -9.00 0.25 16.63
N GLU A 263 -8.28 -0.84 16.86
CA GLU A 263 -6.83 -0.87 16.96
C GLU A 263 -6.27 -2.18 16.41
N GLY A 264 -5.11 -2.10 15.79
CA GLY A 264 -4.44 -3.26 15.22
C GLY A 264 -2.96 -3.05 15.03
N THR A 265 -2.29 -4.01 14.44
CA THR A 265 -0.86 -3.96 14.15
C THR A 265 -0.58 -4.45 12.74
N VAL A 266 0.34 -3.76 12.06
CA VAL A 266 0.77 -4.07 10.71
C VAL A 266 2.30 -4.17 10.65
N ASN A 267 2.81 -5.05 9.80
CA ASN A 267 4.23 -5.11 9.46
C ASN A 267 4.41 -4.79 7.98
N ILE A 268 5.44 -4.02 7.65
CA ILE A 268 5.76 -3.64 6.28
C ILE A 268 7.18 -4.07 5.97
N ASP A 269 7.30 -4.97 5.02
CA ASP A 269 8.57 -5.43 4.48
C ASP A 269 8.80 -4.83 3.10
N VAL A 270 9.93 -4.13 2.90
CA VAL A 270 10.41 -3.67 1.58
C VAL A 270 11.53 -4.60 1.17
N LEU A 271 11.37 -5.28 0.01
CA LEU A 271 12.24 -6.36 -0.48
C LEU A 271 13.11 -5.95 -1.66
#